data_fb549370f055867bd9b6047ced4088b9
#
_entry.id   fb549370f055867bd9b6047ced4088b9
#
_cell.length_a   1.000
_cell.length_b   1.000
_cell.length_c   1.000
_cell.angle_alpha   90.00
_cell.angle_beta   90.00
_cell.angle_gamma   90.00
#
_symmetry.space_group_name_H-M   'P 1'
#
loop_
_entity.id
_entity.type
_entity.pdbx_description
1 polymer ?
#
loop_
_entity_poly.entity_id
_entity_poly.type
_entity_poly.pdbx_seq_one_letter_code
_entity_poly.pdbx_strand_id
1 'polypeptide(L)'
;MEESGELFEGIAKDKSELIYDALGDIQVVMIGLEQQIKNGAQISANQQELELLLMVSSLGNIAQKLYAHICHNETQTPLIKSDLMFLDSVISTVSFCNGTTAENCLEEAYEVIKDRKGKMIDGVFVKEEDL
;
A
#
# COMPACT_ATOMS: atom_id res chain seq x y z
N MET A 1 5.62 0.42 -8.51
CA MET A 1 4.57 0.58 -7.46
C MET A 1 3.23 0.98 -8.07
N GLU A 2 3.20 1.76 -9.14
CA GLU A 2 2.00 2.12 -9.89
C GLU A 2 1.24 0.85 -10.32
N GLU A 3 1.89 -0.05 -11.03
CA GLU A 3 1.33 -1.31 -11.51
C GLU A 3 0.72 -2.20 -10.41
N SER A 4 1.34 -2.20 -9.22
CA SER A 4 0.77 -2.92 -8.08
C SER A 4 -0.52 -2.25 -7.57
N GLY A 5 -0.61 -0.93 -7.66
CA GLY A 5 -1.83 -0.18 -7.34
C GLY A 5 -2.96 -0.48 -8.31
N GLU A 6 -2.67 -0.53 -9.61
CA GLU A 6 -3.63 -0.89 -10.65
C GLU A 6 -4.13 -2.33 -10.51
N LEU A 7 -3.24 -3.27 -10.16
CA LEU A 7 -3.63 -4.65 -9.87
C LEU A 7 -4.62 -4.71 -8.70
N PHE A 8 -4.32 -4.01 -7.59
CA PHE A 8 -5.23 -3.99 -6.44
C PHE A 8 -6.56 -3.31 -6.77
N GLU A 9 -6.55 -2.25 -7.57
CA GLU A 9 -7.77 -1.60 -8.04
C GLU A 9 -8.59 -2.54 -8.94
N GLY A 10 -7.95 -3.24 -9.87
CA GLY A 10 -8.59 -4.20 -10.75
C GLY A 10 -9.28 -5.32 -9.98
N ILE A 11 -8.60 -5.89 -8.96
CA ILE A 11 -9.15 -6.93 -8.10
C ILE A 11 -10.32 -6.38 -7.28
N ALA A 12 -10.16 -5.21 -6.65
CA ALA A 12 -11.20 -4.62 -5.81
C ALA A 12 -12.48 -4.26 -6.58
N LYS A 13 -12.35 -3.94 -7.88
CA LYS A 13 -13.45 -3.54 -8.76
C LYS A 13 -13.92 -4.66 -9.70
N ASP A 14 -13.37 -5.88 -9.58
CA ASP A 14 -13.63 -7.04 -10.45
C ASP A 14 -13.47 -6.71 -11.95
N LYS A 15 -12.41 -5.97 -12.30
CA LYS A 15 -12.10 -5.54 -13.67
C LYS A 15 -10.99 -6.40 -14.26
N SER A 16 -11.35 -7.47 -14.98
CA SER A 16 -10.39 -8.44 -15.53
C SER A 16 -9.36 -7.81 -16.49
N GLU A 17 -9.77 -6.83 -17.30
CA GLU A 17 -8.85 -6.16 -18.24
C GLU A 17 -7.75 -5.41 -17.50
N LEU A 18 -8.09 -4.65 -16.44
CA LEU A 18 -7.12 -3.95 -15.62
C LEU A 18 -6.19 -4.92 -14.86
N ILE A 19 -6.73 -6.05 -14.40
CA ILE A 19 -5.92 -7.10 -13.76
C ILE A 19 -4.89 -7.69 -14.73
N TYR A 20 -5.29 -8.00 -15.96
CA TYR A 20 -4.39 -8.60 -16.97
C TYR A 20 -3.30 -7.63 -17.41
N ASP A 21 -3.66 -6.37 -17.61
CA ASP A 21 -2.74 -5.30 -17.97
C ASP A 21 -1.68 -5.11 -16.86
N ALA A 22 -2.12 -4.86 -15.65
CA ALA A 22 -1.25 -4.68 -14.49
C ALA A 22 -0.33 -5.89 -14.24
N LEU A 23 -0.80 -7.13 -14.41
CA LEU A 23 0.03 -8.33 -14.29
C LEU A 23 1.10 -8.40 -15.39
N GLY A 24 0.79 -7.94 -16.60
CA GLY A 24 1.74 -7.82 -17.70
C GLY A 24 2.82 -6.77 -17.39
N ASP A 25 2.43 -5.60 -16.96
CA ASP A 25 3.32 -4.48 -16.69
C ASP A 25 4.24 -4.76 -15.49
N ILE A 26 3.75 -5.40 -14.44
CA ILE A 26 4.60 -5.89 -13.34
C ILE A 26 5.72 -6.80 -13.88
N GLN A 27 5.42 -7.70 -14.81
CA GLN A 27 6.43 -8.60 -15.39
C GLN A 27 7.46 -7.83 -16.22
N VAL A 28 7.04 -6.84 -17.00
CA VAL A 28 7.95 -5.97 -17.78
C VAL A 28 8.89 -5.22 -16.84
N VAL A 29 8.37 -4.63 -15.76
CA VAL A 29 9.18 -3.93 -14.74
C VAL A 29 10.18 -4.89 -14.07
N MET A 30 9.76 -6.12 -13.74
CA MET A 30 10.64 -7.13 -13.15
C MET A 30 11.80 -7.50 -14.08
N ILE A 31 11.53 -7.72 -15.37
CA ILE A 31 12.55 -8.03 -16.38
C ILE A 31 13.55 -6.86 -16.53
N GLY A 32 13.04 -5.63 -16.61
CA GLY A 32 13.87 -4.42 -16.69
C GLY A 32 14.78 -4.25 -15.48
N LEU A 33 14.25 -4.45 -14.27
CA LEU A 33 15.01 -4.38 -13.03
C LEU A 33 16.10 -5.46 -12.97
N GLU A 34 15.77 -6.70 -13.34
CA GLU A 34 16.75 -7.80 -13.41
C GLU A 34 17.90 -7.48 -14.36
N GLN A 35 17.61 -6.93 -15.53
CA GLN A 35 18.63 -6.51 -16.50
C GLN A 35 19.52 -5.39 -15.96
N GLN A 36 18.94 -4.39 -15.27
CA GLN A 36 19.70 -3.30 -14.66
C GLN A 36 20.66 -3.81 -13.58
N ILE A 37 20.19 -4.71 -12.72
CA ILE A 37 21.02 -5.32 -11.66
C ILE A 37 22.15 -6.14 -12.27
N LYS A 38 21.87 -6.97 -13.28
CA LYS A 38 22.91 -7.78 -13.98
C LYS A 38 23.95 -6.91 -14.67
N ASN A 39 23.56 -5.74 -15.15
CA ASN A 39 24.47 -4.78 -15.80
C ASN A 39 25.23 -3.90 -14.80
N GLY A 40 25.10 -4.12 -13.49
CA GLY A 40 25.79 -3.38 -12.45
C GLY A 40 25.31 -1.93 -12.30
N ALA A 41 24.07 -1.64 -12.66
CA ALA A 41 23.49 -0.32 -12.45
C ALA A 41 23.53 0.08 -10.97
N GLN A 42 24.03 1.28 -10.69
CA GLN A 42 23.98 1.84 -9.35
C GLN A 42 22.57 2.40 -9.11
N ILE A 43 21.90 1.85 -8.11
CA ILE A 43 20.57 2.32 -7.68
C ILE A 43 20.80 3.38 -6.60
N SER A 44 20.35 4.61 -6.85
CA SER A 44 20.34 5.69 -5.86
C SER A 44 18.91 6.12 -5.61
N ALA A 45 18.63 6.55 -4.39
CA ALA A 45 17.31 7.05 -4.01
C ALA A 45 17.47 8.30 -3.13
N ASN A 46 16.56 9.25 -3.26
CA ASN A 46 16.45 10.36 -2.33
C ASN A 46 15.74 9.92 -1.03
N GLN A 47 15.70 10.82 -0.04
CA GLN A 47 15.13 10.50 1.28
C GLN A 47 13.65 10.03 1.18
N GLN A 48 12.85 10.72 0.39
CA GLN A 48 11.43 10.37 0.24
C GLN A 48 11.24 9.00 -0.44
N GLU A 49 12.05 8.68 -1.45
CA GLU A 49 12.04 7.37 -2.12
C GLU A 49 12.44 6.25 -1.16
N LEU A 50 13.44 6.50 -0.29
CA LEU A 50 13.82 5.54 0.76
C LEU A 50 12.67 5.30 1.75
N GLU A 51 11.97 6.35 2.18
CA GLU A 51 10.81 6.23 3.07
C GLU A 51 9.67 5.44 2.40
N LEU A 52 9.42 5.65 1.10
CA LEU A 52 8.43 4.86 0.35
C LEU A 52 8.81 3.36 0.28
N LEU A 53 10.09 3.03 0.13
CA LEU A 53 10.55 1.64 0.19
C LEU A 53 10.33 1.03 1.58
N LEU A 54 10.56 1.80 2.66
CA LEU A 54 10.28 1.37 4.02
C LEU A 54 8.77 1.16 4.25
N MET A 55 7.92 2.02 3.68
CA MET A 55 6.47 1.86 3.72
C MET A 55 6.02 0.54 3.08
N VAL A 56 6.49 0.26 1.87
CA VAL A 56 6.19 -1.01 1.16
C VAL A 56 6.68 -2.21 1.94
N SER A 57 7.88 -2.14 2.52
CA SER A 57 8.43 -3.20 3.37
C SER A 57 7.56 -3.46 4.60
N SER A 58 7.10 -2.41 5.29
CA SER A 58 6.22 -2.52 6.45
C SER A 58 4.87 -3.13 6.11
N LEU A 59 4.26 -2.71 5.00
CA LEU A 59 3.02 -3.30 4.50
C LEU A 59 3.20 -4.78 4.15
N GLY A 60 4.33 -5.15 3.54
CA GLY A 60 4.69 -6.55 3.27
C GLY A 60 4.81 -7.39 4.54
N ASN A 61 5.45 -6.87 5.59
CA ASN A 61 5.55 -7.53 6.89
C ASN A 61 4.17 -7.73 7.54
N ILE A 62 3.31 -6.72 7.50
CA ILE A 62 1.93 -6.83 7.99
C ILE A 62 1.18 -7.90 7.20
N ALA A 63 1.27 -7.90 5.87
CA ALA A 63 0.62 -8.88 5.01
C ALA A 63 1.07 -10.32 5.32
N GLN A 64 2.37 -10.56 5.51
CA GLN A 64 2.91 -11.87 5.90
C GLN A 64 2.35 -12.33 7.25
N LYS A 65 2.26 -11.45 8.23
CA LYS A 65 1.75 -11.77 9.57
C LYS A 65 0.24 -12.04 9.53
N LEU A 66 -0.51 -11.30 8.73
CA LEU A 66 -1.93 -11.57 8.50
C LEU A 66 -2.14 -12.92 7.81
N TYR A 67 -1.32 -13.24 6.81
CA TYR A 67 -1.36 -14.54 6.14
C TYR A 67 -1.10 -15.68 7.13
N ALA A 68 -0.07 -15.58 7.98
CA ALA A 68 0.23 -16.57 9.00
C ALA A 68 -0.91 -16.73 10.01
N HIS A 69 -1.53 -15.61 10.41
CA HIS A 69 -2.70 -15.63 11.30
C HIS A 69 -3.90 -16.36 10.67
N ILE A 70 -4.20 -16.05 9.42
CA ILE A 70 -5.38 -16.61 8.71
C ILE A 70 -5.15 -18.07 8.33
N CYS A 71 -3.98 -18.40 7.76
CA CYS A 71 -3.72 -19.73 7.19
C CYS A 71 -3.15 -20.72 8.19
N HIS A 72 -2.43 -20.28 9.21
CA HIS A 72 -1.73 -21.13 10.18
C HIS A 72 -2.23 -20.96 11.61
N ASN A 73 -3.25 -20.11 11.83
CA ASN A 73 -3.82 -19.81 13.15
C ASN A 73 -2.77 -19.35 14.18
N GLU A 74 -1.77 -18.62 13.74
CA GLU A 74 -0.72 -18.03 14.58
C GLU A 74 -1.13 -16.66 15.12
N THR A 75 -0.93 -16.42 16.42
CA THR A 75 -1.25 -15.12 17.01
C THR A 75 -0.15 -14.11 16.71
N GLN A 76 -0.38 -13.21 15.75
CA GLN A 76 0.58 -12.20 15.29
C GLN A 76 0.25 -10.77 15.75
N THR A 77 -0.81 -10.58 16.53
CA THR A 77 -1.33 -9.24 16.91
C THR A 77 -0.26 -8.29 17.49
N PRO A 78 0.59 -8.71 18.46
CA PRO A 78 1.61 -7.81 19.00
C PRO A 78 2.66 -7.38 17.96
N LEU A 79 3.02 -8.29 17.04
CA LEU A 79 3.99 -8.02 15.98
C LEU A 79 3.42 -7.08 14.91
N ILE A 80 2.14 -7.23 14.56
CA ILE A 80 1.44 -6.31 13.65
C ILE A 80 1.38 -4.91 14.25
N LYS A 81 1.12 -4.77 15.55
CA LYS A 81 1.12 -3.48 16.24
C LYS A 81 2.45 -2.75 16.10
N SER A 82 3.57 -3.47 16.21
CA SER A 82 4.91 -2.91 16.03
C SER A 82 5.11 -2.37 14.60
N ASP A 83 4.68 -3.11 13.58
CA ASP A 83 4.77 -2.65 12.19
C ASP A 83 3.87 -1.45 11.92
N LEU A 84 2.68 -1.39 12.51
CA LEU A 84 1.80 -0.23 12.40
C LEU A 84 2.41 1.03 13.03
N MET A 85 3.09 0.90 14.19
CA MET A 85 3.81 2.02 14.81
C MET A 85 4.97 2.50 13.93
N PHE A 86 5.68 1.57 13.29
CA PHE A 86 6.75 1.92 12.35
C PHE A 86 6.19 2.61 11.10
N LEU A 87 5.09 2.11 10.54
CA LEU A 87 4.40 2.72 9.41
C LEU A 87 3.94 4.15 9.71
N ASP A 88 3.43 4.41 10.92
CA ASP A 88 3.07 5.76 11.38
C ASP A 88 4.26 6.72 11.37
N SER A 89 5.43 6.24 11.82
CA SER A 89 6.69 7.00 11.74
C SER A 89 7.08 7.33 10.30
N VAL A 90 6.94 6.38 9.38
CA VAL A 90 7.22 6.60 7.95
C VAL A 90 6.25 7.61 7.35
N ILE A 91 4.95 7.51 7.66
CA ILE A 91 3.93 8.48 7.23
C ILE A 91 4.29 9.89 7.70
N SER A 92 4.71 10.03 8.95
CA SER A 92 5.13 11.32 9.51
C SER A 92 6.33 11.91 8.75
N THR A 93 7.33 11.09 8.42
CA THR A 93 8.50 11.54 7.65
C THR A 93 8.12 11.94 6.23
N VAL A 94 7.31 11.16 5.54
CA VAL A 94 6.83 11.47 4.18
C VAL A 94 6.00 12.76 4.18
N SER A 95 5.13 12.95 5.17
CA SER A 95 4.35 14.19 5.32
C SER A 95 5.28 15.40 5.47
N PHE A 96 6.29 15.30 6.33
CA PHE A 96 7.28 16.37 6.52
C PHE A 96 8.04 16.68 5.23
N CYS A 97 8.46 15.68 4.45
CA CYS A 97 9.12 15.87 3.15
C CYS A 97 8.22 16.62 2.14
N ASN A 98 6.92 16.59 2.32
CA ASN A 98 5.93 17.28 1.49
C ASN A 98 5.41 18.59 2.11
N GLY A 99 6.05 19.09 3.16
CA GLY A 99 5.73 20.38 3.78
C GLY A 99 4.45 20.40 4.60
N THR A 100 4.00 19.23 5.08
CA THR A 100 2.81 19.06 5.92
C THR A 100 3.09 18.19 7.13
N THR A 101 2.07 17.84 7.89
CA THR A 101 2.15 16.88 9.01
C THR A 101 1.17 15.73 8.80
N ALA A 102 1.42 14.60 9.45
CA ALA A 102 0.51 13.46 9.40
C ALA A 102 -0.88 13.81 9.95
N GLU A 103 -0.93 14.65 11.00
CA GLU A 103 -2.17 15.14 11.59
C GLU A 103 -2.99 15.97 10.60
N ASN A 104 -2.34 16.92 9.90
CA ASN A 104 -3.03 17.73 8.88
C ASN A 104 -3.60 16.85 7.75
N CYS A 105 -2.82 15.87 7.27
CA CYS A 105 -3.28 14.94 6.25
C CYS A 105 -4.48 14.11 6.75
N LEU A 106 -4.45 13.68 8.00
CA LEU A 106 -5.55 12.93 8.60
C LEU A 106 -6.81 13.81 8.75
N GLU A 107 -6.65 15.06 9.18
CA GLU A 107 -7.75 16.00 9.33
C GLU A 107 -8.43 16.29 7.97
N GLU A 108 -7.64 16.55 6.93
CA GLU A 108 -8.16 16.72 5.56
C GLU A 108 -8.90 15.48 5.06
N ALA A 109 -8.34 14.29 5.26
CA ALA A 109 -9.00 13.04 4.89
C ALA A 109 -10.31 12.85 5.67
N TYR A 110 -10.31 13.14 6.98
CA TYR A 110 -11.50 13.05 7.81
C TYR A 110 -12.61 14.00 7.34
N GLU A 111 -12.29 15.24 6.98
CA GLU A 111 -13.25 16.19 6.44
C GLU A 111 -13.94 15.65 5.16
N VAL A 112 -13.20 14.94 4.32
CA VAL A 112 -13.74 14.32 3.11
C VAL A 112 -14.66 13.13 3.41
N ILE A 113 -14.34 12.34 4.44
CA ILE A 113 -15.04 11.06 4.68
C ILE A 113 -16.15 11.14 5.73
N LYS A 114 -16.13 12.12 6.65
CA LYS A 114 -17.06 12.22 7.79
C LYS A 114 -18.54 12.22 7.40
N ASP A 115 -18.87 12.78 6.24
CA ASP A 115 -20.24 12.88 5.75
C ASP A 115 -20.59 11.81 4.71
N ARG A 116 -19.66 10.85 4.43
CA ARG A 116 -19.92 9.78 3.50
C ARG A 116 -20.99 8.84 4.04
N LYS A 117 -22.04 8.67 3.25
CA LYS A 117 -23.07 7.66 3.50
C LYS A 117 -22.79 6.39 2.72
N GLY A 118 -23.07 5.25 3.31
CA GLY A 118 -22.86 3.94 2.69
C GLY A 118 -23.12 2.81 3.66
N LYS A 119 -22.82 1.61 3.22
CA LYS A 119 -23.00 0.38 4.02
C LYS A 119 -21.74 -0.48 3.95
N MET A 120 -21.49 -1.24 5.02
CA MET A 120 -20.51 -2.32 5.00
C MET A 120 -21.13 -3.55 4.32
N ILE A 121 -20.51 -3.99 3.21
CA ILE A 121 -20.88 -5.21 2.50
C ILE A 121 -19.63 -6.08 2.45
N ASP A 122 -19.69 -7.28 3.02
CA ASP A 122 -18.58 -8.24 3.08
C ASP A 122 -17.25 -7.65 3.59
N GLY A 123 -17.33 -6.71 4.55
CA GLY A 123 -16.16 -6.04 5.14
C GLY A 123 -15.62 -4.86 4.34
N VAL A 124 -16.25 -4.49 3.23
CA VAL A 124 -15.91 -3.34 2.41
C VAL A 124 -16.97 -2.25 2.56
N PHE A 125 -16.53 -0.99 2.73
CA PHE A 125 -17.45 0.15 2.73
C PHE A 125 -17.85 0.49 1.29
N VAL A 126 -19.15 0.34 0.99
CA VAL A 126 -19.75 0.72 -0.30
C VAL A 126 -20.52 2.01 -0.09
N LYS A 127 -20.21 3.03 -0.90
CA LYS A 127 -20.88 4.32 -0.82
C LYS A 127 -22.35 4.20 -1.25
N GLU A 128 -23.19 5.10 -0.74
CA GLU A 128 -24.63 5.11 -1.06
C GLU A 128 -24.90 5.28 -2.56
N GLU A 129 -24.03 6.01 -3.26
CA GLU A 129 -24.10 6.23 -4.71
C GLU A 129 -23.69 4.98 -5.54
N ASP A 130 -23.01 4.02 -4.93
CA ASP A 130 -22.55 2.77 -5.55
C ASP A 130 -23.43 1.55 -5.15
N LEU A 131 -24.49 1.78 -4.35
CA LEU A 131 -25.46 0.77 -3.92
C LEU A 131 -26.60 0.64 -4.92
#